data_4269bae904392d1f7928d190c319ad05
#
_entry.id   4269bae904392d1f7928d190c319ad05
#
_cell.length_a   1.000
_cell.length_b   1.000
_cell.length_c   1.000
_cell.angle_alpha   90.00
_cell.angle_beta   90.00
_cell.angle_gamma   90.00
#
_symmetry.space_group_name_H-M   'P 1'
#
loop_
_entity.id
_entity.type
_entity.pdbx_description
1 polymer ?
#
loop_
_entity_poly.entity_id
_entity_poly.type
_entity_poly.pdbx_seq_one_letter_code
_entity_poly.pdbx_strand_id
1 'polypeptide(L)'
;MKPSVSSYSFQQLISSGEITQFEAIALAAEIGFEGIEFTDLRPNNKKDATLEEQLEFARALREEAKRCGIAIVSYTIGADLYKGSDEADAAEVKRVMDQVKVAAELGAPTMRHDVCYKAVIGDRTVGFDRMLPTIAKNARAITEFAATLGVRTCSENHGKIAQDSDRVERLYYAVDHENYGLLVDMGNFACADEDSALAVSRVAPYAIHVHVKDFVKIPFGKEAPEGLKTFSTRAQNLLAGCAIGDGDIPVAQCLAILKAAGYDGYVSIEFEGSKPCLDELRLGISRLKAMIG
;
A
#
# COMPACT_ATOMS: atom_id res chain seq x y z
N MET A 1 16.24 8.33 -3.39
CA MET A 1 15.20 7.43 -2.80
C MET A 1 15.82 6.62 -1.67
N LYS A 2 15.02 6.17 -0.67
CA LYS A 2 15.48 5.43 0.51
C LYS A 2 14.76 4.09 0.61
N PRO A 3 15.45 2.97 0.93
CA PRO A 3 14.81 1.67 1.02
C PRO A 3 13.99 1.55 2.31
N SER A 4 12.73 1.17 2.18
CA SER A 4 11.84 0.84 3.29
C SER A 4 11.11 -0.49 3.03
N VAL A 5 10.36 -0.95 4.02
CA VAL A 5 9.60 -2.21 3.93
C VAL A 5 8.20 -2.03 4.48
N SER A 6 7.24 -2.65 3.83
CA SER A 6 5.88 -2.81 4.36
C SER A 6 5.86 -3.94 5.41
N SER A 7 5.22 -3.70 6.55
CA SER A 7 4.99 -4.74 7.56
C SER A 7 4.18 -5.91 7.01
N TYR A 8 3.43 -5.69 5.91
CA TYR A 8 2.77 -6.76 5.16
C TYR A 8 3.77 -7.83 4.66
N SER A 9 4.99 -7.45 4.32
CA SER A 9 6.04 -8.39 3.90
C SER A 9 6.41 -9.41 4.98
N PHE A 10 6.10 -9.14 6.24
CA PHE A 10 6.30 -10.04 7.37
C PHE A 10 5.03 -10.83 7.74
N GLN A 11 3.95 -10.76 6.94
CA GLN A 11 2.66 -11.38 7.27
C GLN A 11 2.72 -12.89 7.49
N GLN A 12 3.64 -13.60 6.84
CA GLN A 12 3.85 -15.03 7.09
C GLN A 12 4.16 -15.27 8.59
N LEU A 13 5.06 -14.50 9.16
CA LEU A 13 5.53 -14.63 10.53
C LEU A 13 4.58 -13.97 11.55
N ILE A 14 3.99 -12.82 11.20
CA ILE A 14 3.03 -12.13 12.07
C ILE A 14 1.75 -12.96 12.20
N SER A 15 1.25 -13.53 11.10
CA SER A 15 0.00 -14.29 11.11
C SER A 15 0.15 -15.67 11.76
N SER A 16 1.34 -16.27 11.72
CA SER A 16 1.66 -17.50 12.45
C SER A 16 1.90 -17.25 13.95
N GLY A 17 2.09 -15.99 14.35
CA GLY A 17 2.42 -15.62 15.72
C GLY A 17 3.89 -15.83 16.07
N GLU A 18 4.74 -16.09 15.09
CA GLU A 18 6.18 -16.22 15.29
C GLU A 18 6.86 -14.91 15.66
N ILE A 19 6.33 -13.80 15.12
CA ILE A 19 6.78 -12.45 15.50
C ILE A 19 5.58 -11.51 15.71
N THR A 20 5.83 -10.47 16.49
CA THR A 20 4.93 -9.32 16.67
C THR A 20 5.26 -8.18 15.71
N GLN A 21 4.41 -7.16 15.64
CA GLN A 21 4.72 -5.93 14.90
C GLN A 21 5.92 -5.17 15.50
N PHE A 22 6.22 -5.33 16.78
CA PHE A 22 7.44 -4.79 17.41
C PHE A 22 8.70 -5.48 16.88
N GLU A 23 8.67 -6.81 16.81
CA GLU A 23 9.81 -7.59 16.30
C GLU A 23 10.02 -7.37 14.81
N ALA A 24 8.96 -7.07 14.05
CA ALA A 24 9.09 -6.68 12.65
C ALA A 24 9.90 -5.38 12.48
N ILE A 25 9.81 -4.42 13.41
CA ILE A 25 10.66 -3.22 13.42
C ILE A 25 12.13 -3.58 13.56
N ALA A 26 12.46 -4.43 14.54
CA ALA A 26 13.84 -4.85 14.80
C ALA A 26 14.41 -5.62 13.62
N LEU A 27 13.63 -6.54 13.03
CA LEU A 27 14.03 -7.31 11.85
C LEU A 27 14.24 -6.40 10.62
N ALA A 28 13.37 -5.40 10.40
CA ALA A 28 13.54 -4.45 9.33
C ALA A 28 14.85 -3.67 9.47
N ALA A 29 15.16 -3.19 10.68
CA ALA A 29 16.42 -2.51 10.97
C ALA A 29 17.64 -3.44 10.78
N GLU A 30 17.57 -4.69 11.27
CA GLU A 30 18.63 -5.71 11.12
C GLU A 30 18.92 -6.03 9.65
N ILE A 31 17.86 -6.19 8.83
CA ILE A 31 17.99 -6.43 7.38
C ILE A 31 18.61 -5.22 6.67
N GLY A 32 18.55 -4.03 7.27
CA GLY A 32 19.17 -2.81 6.77
C GLY A 32 18.24 -1.89 6.00
N PHE A 33 16.92 -1.96 6.27
CA PHE A 33 15.97 -0.95 5.82
C PHE A 33 16.12 0.35 6.62
N GLU A 34 15.85 1.48 5.95
CA GLU A 34 15.88 2.82 6.57
C GLU A 34 14.50 3.25 7.08
N GLY A 35 13.45 2.57 6.63
CA GLY A 35 12.08 2.85 7.02
C GLY A 35 11.20 1.60 7.05
N ILE A 36 10.14 1.68 7.84
CA ILE A 36 9.05 0.69 7.89
C ILE A 36 7.71 1.41 7.77
N GLU A 37 6.78 0.82 7.05
CA GLU A 37 5.38 1.20 7.09
C GLU A 37 4.54 0.12 7.75
N PHE A 38 3.42 0.49 8.32
CA PHE A 38 2.51 -0.46 8.95
C PHE A 38 1.23 -0.62 8.15
N THR A 39 0.89 -1.88 7.89
CA THR A 39 -0.43 -2.27 7.36
C THR A 39 -1.27 -2.76 8.53
N ASP A 40 -2.34 -2.05 8.85
CA ASP A 40 -3.23 -2.27 10.00
C ASP A 40 -2.48 -2.47 11.34
N LEU A 41 -2.85 -1.73 12.35
CA LEU A 41 -2.34 -1.98 13.71
C LEU A 41 -3.23 -2.99 14.42
N ARG A 42 -2.61 -4.00 15.01
CA ARG A 42 -3.29 -5.09 15.72
C ARG A 42 -2.76 -5.24 17.14
N PRO A 43 -3.19 -4.36 18.07
CA PRO A 43 -2.81 -4.50 19.47
C PRO A 43 -3.14 -5.91 19.99
N ASN A 44 -2.15 -6.62 20.53
CA ASN A 44 -2.31 -8.00 21.02
C ASN A 44 -2.94 -8.97 20.00
N ASN A 45 -2.69 -8.77 18.70
CA ASN A 45 -3.29 -9.53 17.60
C ASN A 45 -4.83 -9.46 17.50
N LYS A 46 -5.47 -8.49 18.18
CA LYS A 46 -6.91 -8.26 18.08
C LYS A 46 -7.27 -7.57 16.79
N LYS A 47 -8.33 -8.06 16.12
CA LYS A 47 -8.89 -7.42 14.90
C LYS A 47 -9.86 -6.28 15.21
N ASP A 48 -10.44 -6.27 16.41
CA ASP A 48 -11.48 -5.37 16.90
C ASP A 48 -10.99 -4.49 18.05
N ALA A 49 -9.72 -4.11 18.03
CA ALA A 49 -9.15 -3.18 19.01
C ALA A 49 -9.87 -1.83 18.94
N THR A 50 -10.18 -1.28 20.11
CA THR A 50 -10.74 0.06 20.22
C THR A 50 -9.79 1.13 19.69
N LEU A 51 -10.29 2.31 19.39
CA LEU A 51 -9.44 3.43 18.96
C LEU A 51 -8.36 3.75 20.01
N GLU A 52 -8.71 3.75 21.29
CA GLU A 52 -7.75 4.02 22.38
C GLU A 52 -6.63 2.98 22.42
N GLU A 53 -6.97 1.68 22.34
CA GLU A 53 -5.97 0.61 22.27
C GLU A 53 -5.04 0.76 21.05
N GLN A 54 -5.58 1.20 19.90
CA GLN A 54 -4.78 1.46 18.69
C GLN A 54 -3.86 2.67 18.87
N LEU A 55 -4.32 3.75 19.50
CA LEU A 55 -3.52 4.94 19.77
C LEU A 55 -2.37 4.64 20.75
N GLU A 56 -2.63 3.89 21.83
CA GLU A 56 -1.59 3.44 22.76
C GLU A 56 -0.55 2.56 22.07
N PHE A 57 -1.02 1.62 21.26
CA PHE A 57 -0.15 0.72 20.49
C PHE A 57 0.70 1.48 19.46
N ALA A 58 0.11 2.47 18.77
CA ALA A 58 0.84 3.33 17.83
C ALA A 58 1.97 4.11 18.52
N ARG A 59 1.72 4.67 19.71
CA ARG A 59 2.77 5.35 20.51
C ARG A 59 3.90 4.38 20.86
N ALA A 60 3.56 3.18 21.30
CA ALA A 60 4.56 2.16 21.65
C ALA A 60 5.41 1.73 20.45
N LEU A 61 4.80 1.52 19.27
CA LEU A 61 5.54 1.20 18.03
C LEU A 61 6.44 2.36 17.60
N ARG A 62 6.00 3.61 17.75
CA ARG A 62 6.83 4.79 17.45
C ARG A 62 8.08 4.84 18.34
N GLU A 63 7.95 4.58 19.63
CA GLU A 63 9.10 4.56 20.55
C GLU A 63 10.04 3.38 20.22
N GLU A 64 9.50 2.23 19.84
CA GLU A 64 10.33 1.08 19.40
C GLU A 64 11.08 1.39 18.09
N ALA A 65 10.44 2.02 17.12
CA ALA A 65 11.10 2.43 15.87
C ALA A 65 12.26 3.40 16.15
N LYS A 66 12.07 4.36 17.07
CA LYS A 66 13.14 5.26 17.53
C LYS A 66 14.29 4.48 18.18
N ARG A 67 13.97 3.51 19.04
CA ARG A 67 14.97 2.66 19.71
C ARG A 67 15.80 1.85 18.71
N CYS A 68 15.16 1.37 17.64
CA CYS A 68 15.81 0.62 16.57
C CYS A 68 16.47 1.53 15.51
N GLY A 69 16.31 2.85 15.58
CA GLY A 69 16.91 3.79 14.64
C GLY A 69 16.32 3.73 13.22
N ILE A 70 15.06 3.28 13.07
CA ILE A 70 14.36 3.17 11.80
C ILE A 70 13.19 4.17 11.73
N ALA A 71 12.94 4.77 10.56
CA ALA A 71 11.85 5.71 10.37
C ALA A 71 10.51 4.98 10.17
N ILE A 72 9.42 5.48 10.75
CA ILE A 72 8.07 5.11 10.32
C ILE A 72 7.70 6.01 9.15
N VAL A 73 7.38 5.40 7.99
CA VAL A 73 7.27 6.13 6.72
C VAL A 73 5.84 6.25 6.20
N SER A 74 4.97 5.32 6.57
CA SER A 74 3.56 5.34 6.19
C SER A 74 2.72 4.46 7.13
N TYR A 75 1.41 4.73 7.16
CA TYR A 75 0.39 3.86 7.73
C TYR A 75 -0.64 3.50 6.67
N THR A 76 -0.91 2.22 6.48
CA THR A 76 -1.72 1.69 5.38
C THR A 76 -2.94 0.96 5.93
N ILE A 77 -4.12 1.33 5.45
CA ILE A 77 -5.39 0.71 5.86
C ILE A 77 -6.29 0.39 4.67
N GLY A 78 -7.15 -0.61 4.84
CA GLY A 78 -8.27 -0.84 3.96
C GLY A 78 -9.39 0.18 4.19
N ALA A 79 -10.06 0.63 3.11
CA ALA A 79 -11.24 1.48 3.15
C ALA A 79 -12.17 1.22 1.96
N ASP A 80 -13.45 1.49 2.14
CA ASP A 80 -14.45 1.41 1.08
C ASP A 80 -15.35 2.65 1.18
N LEU A 81 -15.00 3.68 0.42
CA LEU A 81 -15.61 5.01 0.48
C LEU A 81 -16.92 5.11 -0.34
N TYR A 82 -17.40 3.98 -0.89
CA TYR A 82 -18.66 3.88 -1.61
C TYR A 82 -19.45 2.65 -1.13
N LYS A 83 -20.23 2.82 -0.09
CA LYS A 83 -21.03 1.76 0.55
C LYS A 83 -22.45 1.66 0.01
N GLY A 84 -22.86 2.63 -0.84
CA GLY A 84 -24.18 2.64 -1.49
C GLY A 84 -25.26 3.44 -0.77
N SER A 85 -24.95 4.07 0.36
CA SER A 85 -25.83 5.06 1.02
C SER A 85 -25.02 6.14 1.71
N ASP A 86 -25.54 7.34 1.78
CA ASP A 86 -24.89 8.49 2.41
C ASP A 86 -24.56 8.22 3.90
N GLU A 87 -25.42 7.51 4.61
CA GLU A 87 -25.21 7.14 6.01
C GLU A 87 -24.04 6.17 6.19
N ALA A 88 -23.98 5.12 5.37
CA ALA A 88 -22.92 4.14 5.40
C ALA A 88 -21.57 4.72 4.94
N ASP A 89 -21.60 5.60 3.93
CA ASP A 89 -20.43 6.33 3.45
C ASP A 89 -19.89 7.27 4.55
N ALA A 90 -20.76 8.01 5.24
CA ALA A 90 -20.36 8.90 6.35
C ALA A 90 -19.76 8.12 7.54
N ALA A 91 -20.30 6.95 7.86
CA ALA A 91 -19.75 6.08 8.89
C ALA A 91 -18.34 5.59 8.53
N GLU A 92 -18.10 5.22 7.27
CA GLU A 92 -16.78 4.81 6.80
C GLU A 92 -15.78 5.97 6.80
N VAL A 93 -16.19 7.16 6.35
CA VAL A 93 -15.36 8.38 6.42
C VAL A 93 -14.93 8.65 7.86
N LYS A 94 -15.86 8.56 8.82
CA LYS A 94 -15.54 8.74 10.24
C LYS A 94 -14.53 7.69 10.72
N ARG A 95 -14.71 6.41 10.35
CA ARG A 95 -13.76 5.34 10.69
C ARG A 95 -12.37 5.64 10.16
N VAL A 96 -12.26 6.08 8.89
CA VAL A 96 -10.96 6.41 8.28
C VAL A 96 -10.35 7.65 8.94
N MET A 97 -11.14 8.67 9.31
CA MET A 97 -10.65 9.81 10.09
C MET A 97 -10.12 9.40 11.48
N ASP A 98 -10.72 8.40 12.11
CA ASP A 98 -10.18 7.85 13.36
C ASP A 98 -8.83 7.14 13.12
N GLN A 99 -8.64 6.49 11.97
CA GLN A 99 -7.34 5.92 11.58
C GLN A 99 -6.28 6.98 11.23
N VAL A 100 -6.69 8.17 10.77
CA VAL A 100 -5.75 9.31 10.61
C VAL A 100 -5.16 9.73 11.96
N LYS A 101 -5.95 9.69 13.05
CA LYS A 101 -5.44 9.94 14.41
C LYS A 101 -4.39 8.90 14.81
N VAL A 102 -4.62 7.63 14.45
CA VAL A 102 -3.66 6.55 14.68
C VAL A 102 -2.37 6.79 13.90
N ALA A 103 -2.47 7.21 12.63
CA ALA A 103 -1.31 7.57 11.82
C ALA A 103 -0.48 8.70 12.46
N ALA A 104 -1.16 9.75 12.96
CA ALA A 104 -0.51 10.87 13.63
C ALA A 104 0.22 10.43 14.92
N GLU A 105 -0.45 9.60 15.77
CA GLU A 105 0.18 9.07 16.98
C GLU A 105 1.36 8.12 16.68
N LEU A 106 1.24 7.34 15.62
CA LEU A 106 2.32 6.48 15.11
C LEU A 106 3.53 7.31 14.62
N GLY A 107 3.29 8.59 14.29
CA GLY A 107 4.30 9.46 13.69
C GLY A 107 4.52 9.21 12.20
N ALA A 108 3.55 8.56 11.54
CA ALA A 108 3.59 8.34 10.09
C ALA A 108 3.26 9.65 9.34
N PRO A 109 4.16 10.13 8.46
CA PRO A 109 3.92 11.36 7.71
C PRO A 109 2.87 11.20 6.61
N THR A 110 2.62 9.95 6.20
CA THR A 110 1.62 9.61 5.19
C THR A 110 0.69 8.51 5.69
N MET A 111 -0.56 8.56 5.25
CA MET A 111 -1.52 7.48 5.44
C MET A 111 -2.16 7.10 4.11
N ARG A 112 -1.99 5.83 3.73
CA ARG A 112 -2.68 5.26 2.59
C ARG A 112 -4.00 4.65 3.03
N HIS A 113 -5.06 4.93 2.30
CA HIS A 113 -6.34 4.22 2.41
C HIS A 113 -6.80 3.75 1.03
N ASP A 114 -7.46 2.58 0.98
CA ASP A 114 -8.19 2.18 -0.21
C ASP A 114 -9.40 3.10 -0.44
N VAL A 115 -10.04 2.95 -1.57
CA VAL A 115 -11.20 3.77 -1.91
C VAL A 115 -12.45 2.96 -2.22
N CYS A 116 -12.30 1.77 -2.79
CA CYS A 116 -13.42 0.90 -3.10
C CYS A 116 -12.95 -0.50 -3.48
N TYR A 117 -13.59 -1.53 -2.91
CA TYR A 117 -13.29 -2.93 -3.23
C TYR A 117 -14.29 -3.58 -4.19
N LYS A 118 -15.53 -3.07 -4.26
CA LYS A 118 -16.62 -3.74 -4.96
C LYS A 118 -17.30 -2.81 -5.94
N ALA A 119 -17.50 -3.29 -7.16
CA ALA A 119 -18.36 -2.65 -8.14
C ALA A 119 -19.84 -3.12 -8.04
N VAL A 120 -20.19 -3.82 -6.98
CA VAL A 120 -21.55 -4.36 -6.78
C VAL A 120 -22.10 -3.84 -5.45
N ILE A 121 -23.21 -3.12 -5.53
CA ILE A 121 -23.97 -2.60 -4.39
C ILE A 121 -25.34 -3.24 -4.41
N GLY A 122 -25.64 -4.05 -3.41
CA GLY A 122 -26.80 -4.94 -3.44
C GLY A 122 -26.67 -5.92 -4.59
N ASP A 123 -27.63 -5.92 -5.50
CA ASP A 123 -27.69 -6.74 -6.73
C ASP A 123 -27.27 -5.99 -8.01
N ARG A 124 -26.79 -4.75 -7.87
CA ARG A 124 -26.43 -3.87 -9.00
C ARG A 124 -24.93 -3.74 -9.17
N THR A 125 -24.44 -3.89 -10.40
CA THR A 125 -23.09 -3.48 -10.78
C THR A 125 -23.05 -1.97 -10.98
N VAL A 126 -22.09 -1.29 -10.32
CA VAL A 126 -21.88 0.14 -10.40
C VAL A 126 -20.52 0.40 -11.03
N GLY A 127 -20.50 1.14 -12.14
CA GLY A 127 -19.24 1.50 -12.83
C GLY A 127 -18.44 2.55 -12.06
N PHE A 128 -17.12 2.55 -12.26
CA PHE A 128 -16.19 3.49 -11.60
C PHE A 128 -16.62 4.94 -11.75
N ASP A 129 -17.03 5.36 -12.94
CA ASP A 129 -17.42 6.76 -13.21
C ASP A 129 -18.61 7.23 -12.38
N ARG A 130 -19.53 6.32 -12.08
CA ARG A 130 -20.65 6.61 -11.19
C ARG A 130 -20.24 6.72 -9.73
N MET A 131 -19.25 5.95 -9.31
CA MET A 131 -18.75 5.97 -7.94
C MET A 131 -17.80 7.13 -7.67
N LEU A 132 -17.04 7.54 -8.68
CA LEU A 132 -15.96 8.51 -8.57
C LEU A 132 -16.35 9.82 -7.85
N PRO A 133 -17.49 10.48 -8.11
CA PRO A 133 -17.82 11.72 -7.40
C PRO A 133 -17.98 11.52 -5.89
N THR A 134 -18.59 10.42 -5.47
CA THR A 134 -18.77 10.09 -4.04
C THR A 134 -17.45 9.72 -3.39
N ILE A 135 -16.66 8.85 -4.04
CA ILE A 135 -15.34 8.45 -3.56
C ILE A 135 -14.45 9.69 -3.39
N ALA A 136 -14.41 10.57 -4.40
CA ALA A 136 -13.58 11.77 -4.37
C ALA A 136 -14.01 12.74 -3.25
N LYS A 137 -15.31 12.98 -3.08
CA LYS A 137 -15.87 13.78 -1.97
C LYS A 137 -15.43 13.23 -0.61
N ASN A 138 -15.55 11.92 -0.42
CA ASN A 138 -15.25 11.26 0.83
C ASN A 138 -13.73 11.24 1.11
N ALA A 139 -12.90 10.95 0.10
CA ALA A 139 -11.45 11.02 0.19
C ALA A 139 -10.98 12.44 0.49
N ARG A 140 -11.58 13.47 -0.14
CA ARG A 140 -11.26 14.87 0.13
C ARG A 140 -11.57 15.25 1.59
N ALA A 141 -12.72 14.86 2.13
CA ALA A 141 -13.06 15.13 3.53
C ALA A 141 -12.06 14.49 4.52
N ILE A 142 -11.61 13.27 4.23
CA ILE A 142 -10.56 12.60 5.00
C ILE A 142 -9.23 13.36 4.89
N THR A 143 -8.86 13.80 3.69
CA THR A 143 -7.63 14.54 3.41
C THR A 143 -7.59 15.90 4.10
N GLU A 144 -8.71 16.64 4.09
CA GLU A 144 -8.85 17.92 4.80
C GLU A 144 -8.68 17.73 6.32
N PHE A 145 -9.29 16.68 6.89
CA PHE A 145 -9.09 16.32 8.28
C PHE A 145 -7.63 15.94 8.59
N ALA A 146 -7.01 15.12 7.74
CA ALA A 146 -5.63 14.67 7.91
C ALA A 146 -4.64 15.84 7.88
N ALA A 147 -4.88 16.85 7.05
CA ALA A 147 -4.07 18.06 6.98
C ALA A 147 -4.02 18.78 8.34
N THR A 148 -5.11 18.77 9.12
CA THR A 148 -5.14 19.37 10.48
C THR A 148 -4.25 18.66 11.49
N LEU A 149 -3.86 17.41 11.20
CA LEU A 149 -3.00 16.57 12.04
C LEU A 149 -1.58 16.42 11.46
N GLY A 150 -1.27 17.12 10.35
CA GLY A 150 0.04 17.05 9.71
C GLY A 150 0.31 15.72 8.98
N VAL A 151 -0.72 14.96 8.65
CA VAL A 151 -0.64 13.69 7.91
C VAL A 151 -1.09 13.92 6.47
N ARG A 152 -0.29 13.52 5.48
CA ARG A 152 -0.73 13.45 4.08
C ARG A 152 -1.49 12.17 3.83
N THR A 153 -2.53 12.23 3.00
CA THR A 153 -3.25 11.02 2.59
C THR A 153 -2.95 10.64 1.14
N CYS A 154 -3.04 9.36 0.86
CA CYS A 154 -2.96 8.85 -0.51
C CYS A 154 -3.87 7.64 -0.69
N SER A 155 -4.22 7.37 -1.94
CA SER A 155 -4.80 6.10 -2.34
C SER A 155 -3.80 5.34 -3.19
N GLU A 156 -3.89 4.02 -3.15
CA GLU A 156 -3.06 3.12 -3.94
C GLU A 156 -3.84 2.62 -5.16
N ASN A 157 -3.12 2.28 -6.23
CA ASN A 157 -3.63 1.50 -7.34
C ASN A 157 -3.87 0.04 -6.88
N HIS A 158 -4.97 -0.19 -6.15
CA HIS A 158 -5.28 -1.44 -5.45
C HIS A 158 -6.77 -1.80 -5.54
N GLY A 159 -7.11 -3.08 -5.33
CA GLY A 159 -8.49 -3.52 -5.09
C GLY A 159 -9.38 -3.67 -6.34
N LYS A 160 -8.81 -3.75 -7.54
CA LYS A 160 -9.48 -4.01 -8.84
C LYS A 160 -10.35 -2.88 -9.40
N ILE A 161 -10.86 -1.96 -8.58
CA ILE A 161 -11.75 -0.87 -9.04
C ILE A 161 -10.94 0.35 -9.44
N ALA A 162 -10.18 0.93 -8.53
CA ALA A 162 -9.25 2.04 -8.78
C ALA A 162 -7.82 1.49 -8.87
N GLN A 163 -7.52 0.67 -9.87
CA GLN A 163 -6.26 -0.05 -9.95
C GLN A 163 -5.44 0.28 -11.20
N ASP A 164 -6.08 0.47 -12.36
CA ASP A 164 -5.38 0.92 -13.55
C ASP A 164 -5.01 2.41 -13.47
N SER A 165 -3.96 2.80 -14.19
CA SER A 165 -3.38 4.13 -14.12
C SER A 165 -4.35 5.24 -14.52
N ASP A 166 -5.27 4.98 -15.46
CA ASP A 166 -6.31 5.94 -15.86
C ASP A 166 -7.25 6.26 -14.69
N ARG A 167 -7.75 5.23 -14.01
CA ARG A 167 -8.70 5.43 -12.90
C ARG A 167 -8.06 6.10 -11.70
N VAL A 168 -6.83 5.75 -11.34
CA VAL A 168 -6.16 6.40 -10.19
C VAL A 168 -5.77 7.83 -10.50
N GLU A 169 -5.37 8.15 -11.72
CA GLU A 169 -5.12 9.54 -12.14
C GLU A 169 -6.41 10.38 -12.10
N ARG A 170 -7.52 9.84 -12.61
CA ARG A 170 -8.83 10.50 -12.54
C ARG A 170 -9.32 10.69 -11.12
N LEU A 171 -9.06 9.72 -10.23
CA LEU A 171 -9.34 9.86 -8.81
C LEU A 171 -8.51 10.99 -8.18
N TYR A 172 -7.21 11.05 -8.49
CA TYR A 172 -6.33 12.11 -8.00
C TYR A 172 -6.89 13.51 -8.37
N TYR A 173 -7.23 13.72 -9.63
CA TYR A 173 -7.81 14.99 -10.08
C TYR A 173 -9.20 15.27 -9.49
N ALA A 174 -9.99 14.24 -9.25
CA ALA A 174 -11.32 14.41 -8.67
C ALA A 174 -11.28 14.78 -7.18
N VAL A 175 -10.29 14.29 -6.42
CA VAL A 175 -10.07 14.67 -5.01
C VAL A 175 -9.57 16.13 -4.93
N ASP A 176 -8.70 16.54 -5.84
CA ASP A 176 -8.24 17.93 -6.02
C ASP A 176 -7.86 18.62 -4.70
N HIS A 177 -6.86 18.08 -4.00
CA HIS A 177 -6.38 18.63 -2.73
C HIS A 177 -4.86 18.48 -2.59
N GLU A 178 -4.15 19.54 -2.19
CA GLU A 178 -2.68 19.57 -2.10
C GLU A 178 -2.08 18.55 -1.10
N ASN A 179 -2.85 18.19 -0.06
CA ASN A 179 -2.46 17.20 0.94
C ASN A 179 -2.77 15.75 0.52
N TYR A 180 -3.31 15.55 -0.70
CA TYR A 180 -3.60 14.23 -1.26
C TYR A 180 -2.58 13.87 -2.33
N GLY A 181 -2.23 12.57 -2.42
CA GLY A 181 -1.36 12.05 -3.45
C GLY A 181 -1.68 10.60 -3.78
N LEU A 182 -0.75 9.95 -4.48
CA LEU A 182 -0.85 8.52 -4.77
C LEU A 182 0.26 7.74 -4.04
N LEU A 183 -0.09 6.59 -3.51
CA LEU A 183 0.85 5.52 -3.30
C LEU A 183 0.92 4.76 -4.62
N VAL A 184 2.07 4.77 -5.26
CA VAL A 184 2.30 4.09 -6.54
C VAL A 184 2.92 2.72 -6.26
N ASP A 185 2.12 1.66 -6.40
CA ASP A 185 2.61 0.28 -6.40
C ASP A 185 2.86 -0.16 -7.84
N MET A 186 4.13 -0.35 -8.19
CA MET A 186 4.50 -0.70 -9.56
C MET A 186 4.10 -2.13 -9.96
N GLY A 187 3.93 -3.04 -9.01
CA GLY A 187 3.48 -4.40 -9.25
C GLY A 187 1.97 -4.50 -9.46
N ASN A 188 1.19 -3.71 -8.73
CA ASN A 188 -0.27 -3.78 -8.77
C ASN A 188 -0.89 -3.39 -10.12
N PHE A 189 -0.19 -2.66 -10.98
CA PHE A 189 -0.66 -2.42 -12.35
C PHE A 189 -0.78 -3.72 -13.15
N ALA A 190 0.08 -4.71 -12.88
CA ALA A 190 -0.03 -6.03 -13.51
C ALA A 190 -1.32 -6.77 -13.11
N CYS A 191 -1.92 -6.49 -11.94
CA CYS A 191 -3.22 -7.04 -11.55
C CYS A 191 -4.37 -6.54 -12.45
N ALA A 192 -4.19 -5.36 -13.07
CA ALA A 192 -5.09 -4.81 -14.08
C ALA A 192 -4.70 -5.19 -15.51
N ASP A 193 -3.68 -6.04 -15.69
CA ASP A 193 -3.04 -6.39 -16.97
C ASP A 193 -2.46 -5.18 -17.71
N GLU A 194 -2.08 -4.14 -16.99
CA GLU A 194 -1.45 -2.93 -17.52
C GLU A 194 0.08 -3.07 -17.51
N ASP A 195 0.76 -2.45 -18.49
CA ASP A 195 2.22 -2.35 -18.47
C ASP A 195 2.67 -1.43 -17.33
N SER A 196 3.45 -1.95 -16.40
CA SER A 196 3.83 -1.24 -15.19
C SER A 196 4.67 0.01 -15.46
N ALA A 197 5.57 -0.01 -16.44
CA ALA A 197 6.40 1.16 -16.75
C ALA A 197 5.56 2.27 -17.38
N LEU A 198 4.65 1.93 -18.29
CA LEU A 198 3.72 2.88 -18.88
C LEU A 198 2.79 3.48 -17.81
N ALA A 199 2.22 2.64 -16.96
CA ALA A 199 1.35 3.07 -15.89
C ALA A 199 2.04 4.00 -14.88
N VAL A 200 3.25 3.60 -14.42
CA VAL A 200 4.07 4.44 -13.53
C VAL A 200 4.41 5.78 -14.19
N SER A 201 4.71 5.81 -15.49
CA SER A 201 5.02 7.06 -16.19
C SER A 201 3.87 8.07 -16.15
N ARG A 202 2.62 7.59 -16.14
CA ARG A 202 1.43 8.43 -16.03
C ARG A 202 1.26 9.01 -14.63
N VAL A 203 1.47 8.19 -13.59
CA VAL A 203 1.10 8.56 -12.22
C VAL A 203 2.26 9.03 -11.36
N ALA A 204 3.51 8.88 -11.81
CA ALA A 204 4.71 9.28 -11.08
C ALA A 204 4.69 10.74 -10.57
N PRO A 205 4.15 11.74 -11.32
CA PRO A 205 4.09 13.13 -10.82
C PRO A 205 3.27 13.31 -9.54
N TYR A 206 2.37 12.37 -9.23
CA TYR A 206 1.46 12.43 -8.08
C TYR A 206 1.89 11.56 -6.91
N ALA A 207 3.02 10.82 -7.07
CA ALA A 207 3.51 9.88 -6.06
C ALA A 207 3.99 10.61 -4.80
N ILE A 208 3.44 10.21 -3.63
CA ILE A 208 3.93 10.64 -2.32
C ILE A 208 4.48 9.48 -1.50
N HIS A 209 4.19 8.26 -1.91
CA HIS A 209 4.76 7.02 -1.41
C HIS A 209 4.85 6.00 -2.55
N VAL A 210 5.74 5.01 -2.43
CA VAL A 210 5.97 4.01 -3.49
C VAL A 210 6.11 2.62 -2.89
N HIS A 211 5.39 1.65 -3.48
CA HIS A 211 5.62 0.23 -3.26
C HIS A 211 6.39 -0.40 -4.40
N VAL A 212 7.36 -1.20 -4.04
CA VAL A 212 8.07 -2.11 -4.94
C VAL A 212 7.60 -3.52 -4.66
N LYS A 213 6.93 -4.09 -5.65
CA LYS A 213 6.41 -5.45 -5.64
C LYS A 213 6.76 -6.11 -6.96
N ASP A 214 7.14 -7.38 -6.93
CA ASP A 214 7.50 -8.10 -8.15
C ASP A 214 6.71 -9.41 -8.27
N PHE A 215 6.33 -9.75 -9.48
CA PHE A 215 5.50 -10.90 -9.80
C PHE A 215 6.03 -11.65 -11.01
N VAL A 216 6.01 -12.97 -10.92
CA VAL A 216 6.06 -13.85 -12.10
C VAL A 216 4.66 -13.87 -12.74
N LYS A 217 4.56 -13.52 -14.01
CA LYS A 217 3.31 -13.52 -14.79
C LYS A 217 3.13 -14.87 -15.49
N ILE A 218 2.01 -15.51 -15.24
CA ILE A 218 1.67 -16.81 -15.84
C ILE A 218 0.46 -16.59 -16.76
N PRO A 219 0.64 -16.74 -18.10
CA PRO A 219 -0.42 -16.50 -19.06
C PRO A 219 -1.63 -17.41 -18.85
N PHE A 220 -2.82 -16.91 -19.20
CA PHE A 220 -4.06 -17.67 -19.19
C PHE A 220 -3.91 -19.04 -19.86
N GLY A 221 -4.43 -20.07 -19.22
CA GLY A 221 -4.35 -21.46 -19.72
C GLY A 221 -3.01 -22.17 -19.46
N LYS A 222 -2.06 -21.51 -18.78
CA LYS A 222 -0.86 -22.17 -18.25
C LYS A 222 -1.05 -22.51 -16.78
N GLU A 223 -0.52 -23.67 -16.37
CA GLU A 223 -0.52 -24.08 -14.98
C GLU A 223 0.58 -23.36 -14.20
N ALA A 224 0.25 -22.96 -12.99
CA ALA A 224 1.25 -22.44 -12.05
C ALA A 224 2.20 -23.57 -11.60
N PRO A 225 3.50 -23.28 -11.41
CA PRO A 225 4.39 -24.23 -10.77
C PRO A 225 3.84 -24.67 -9.40
N GLU A 226 4.05 -25.94 -9.07
CA GLU A 226 3.62 -26.50 -7.80
C GLU A 226 4.18 -25.73 -6.61
N GLY A 227 3.35 -25.51 -5.59
CA GLY A 227 3.71 -24.79 -4.36
C GLY A 227 3.68 -23.25 -4.45
N LEU A 228 3.43 -22.68 -5.63
CA LEU A 228 3.28 -21.22 -5.74
C LEU A 228 1.84 -20.78 -5.42
N LYS A 229 1.69 -19.86 -4.48
CA LYS A 229 0.44 -19.10 -4.31
C LYS A 229 0.28 -18.16 -5.49
N THR A 230 -0.86 -18.23 -6.15
CA THR A 230 -1.20 -17.32 -7.26
C THR A 230 -2.54 -16.67 -7.05
N PHE A 231 -2.74 -15.54 -7.72
CA PHE A 231 -4.04 -14.86 -7.82
C PHE A 231 -4.29 -14.39 -9.25
N SER A 232 -5.56 -14.23 -9.62
CA SER A 232 -5.94 -13.88 -10.99
C SER A 232 -5.88 -12.38 -11.21
N THR A 233 -5.36 -11.99 -12.36
CA THR A 233 -5.47 -10.63 -12.92
C THR A 233 -6.89 -10.36 -13.43
N ARG A 234 -7.12 -9.12 -13.90
CA ARG A 234 -8.39 -8.73 -14.54
C ARG A 234 -8.69 -9.57 -15.79
N ALA A 235 -7.69 -9.88 -16.61
CA ALA A 235 -7.81 -10.72 -17.80
C ALA A 235 -7.62 -12.23 -17.53
N GLN A 236 -7.64 -12.66 -16.27
CA GLN A 236 -7.51 -14.07 -15.85
C GLN A 236 -6.13 -14.69 -16.11
N ASN A 237 -5.08 -13.88 -16.29
CA ASN A 237 -3.71 -14.36 -16.10
C ASN A 237 -3.46 -14.63 -14.62
N LEU A 238 -2.40 -15.37 -14.27
CA LEU A 238 -2.01 -15.57 -12.89
C LEU A 238 -0.74 -14.76 -12.57
N LEU A 239 -0.67 -14.28 -11.34
CA LEU A 239 0.51 -13.64 -10.77
C LEU A 239 0.97 -14.43 -9.55
N ALA A 240 2.27 -14.63 -9.42
CA ALA A 240 2.92 -15.21 -8.24
C ALA A 240 3.96 -14.22 -7.70
N GLY A 241 3.84 -13.84 -6.42
CA GLY A 241 4.82 -12.94 -5.78
C GLY A 241 6.21 -13.57 -5.67
N CYS A 242 7.24 -12.76 -5.88
CA CYS A 242 8.64 -13.18 -5.79
C CYS A 242 9.51 -12.04 -5.22
N ALA A 243 10.79 -12.34 -4.97
CA ALA A 243 11.74 -11.29 -4.59
C ALA A 243 11.93 -10.28 -5.71
N ILE A 244 12.20 -9.05 -5.35
CA ILE A 244 12.47 -7.97 -6.30
C ILE A 244 13.59 -8.37 -7.27
N GLY A 245 13.29 -8.32 -8.58
CA GLY A 245 14.20 -8.67 -9.67
C GLY A 245 14.17 -10.14 -10.07
N ASP A 246 13.29 -10.97 -9.50
CA ASP A 246 13.04 -12.35 -9.95
C ASP A 246 11.79 -12.49 -10.82
N GLY A 247 10.99 -11.43 -10.92
CA GLY A 247 9.72 -11.43 -11.66
C GLY A 247 9.79 -10.69 -12.99
N ASP A 248 8.61 -10.40 -13.50
CA ASP A 248 8.39 -9.77 -14.82
C ASP A 248 8.06 -8.27 -14.71
N ILE A 249 8.05 -7.70 -13.48
CA ILE A 249 7.82 -6.27 -13.30
C ILE A 249 9.13 -5.51 -13.62
N PRO A 250 9.11 -4.50 -14.51
CA PRO A 250 10.31 -3.76 -14.87
C PRO A 250 10.72 -2.77 -13.77
N VAL A 251 11.04 -3.28 -12.56
CA VAL A 251 11.28 -2.50 -11.34
C VAL A 251 12.30 -1.40 -11.54
N ALA A 252 13.45 -1.71 -12.14
CA ALA A 252 14.52 -0.72 -12.37
C ALA A 252 14.04 0.43 -13.28
N GLN A 253 13.25 0.13 -14.31
CA GLN A 253 12.66 1.14 -15.20
C GLN A 253 11.63 2.00 -14.47
N CYS A 254 10.76 1.39 -13.68
CA CYS A 254 9.77 2.12 -12.87
C CYS A 254 10.43 3.09 -11.89
N LEU A 255 11.50 2.65 -11.20
CA LEU A 255 12.28 3.50 -10.30
C LEU A 255 12.96 4.66 -11.03
N ALA A 256 13.51 4.42 -12.24
CA ALA A 256 14.10 5.47 -13.06
C ALA A 256 13.05 6.52 -13.49
N ILE A 257 11.83 6.10 -13.83
CA ILE A 257 10.72 6.99 -14.18
C ILE A 257 10.31 7.84 -12.96
N LEU A 258 10.15 7.24 -11.78
CA LEU A 258 9.84 7.96 -10.54
C LEU A 258 10.92 8.99 -10.19
N LYS A 259 12.20 8.61 -10.32
CA LYS A 259 13.35 9.51 -10.10
C LYS A 259 13.33 10.68 -11.10
N ALA A 260 13.04 10.42 -12.36
CA ALA A 260 12.92 11.46 -13.39
C ALA A 260 11.74 12.41 -13.14
N ALA A 261 10.66 11.93 -12.52
CA ALA A 261 9.53 12.75 -12.08
C ALA A 261 9.79 13.54 -10.78
N GLY A 262 10.99 13.40 -10.18
CA GLY A 262 11.38 14.11 -8.97
C GLY A 262 11.06 13.39 -7.66
N TYR A 263 10.64 12.13 -7.69
CA TYR A 263 10.42 11.36 -6.47
C TYR A 263 11.75 10.98 -5.82
N ASP A 264 11.95 11.36 -4.56
CA ASP A 264 13.15 11.08 -3.76
C ASP A 264 12.83 10.46 -2.38
N GLY A 265 11.55 10.14 -2.15
CA GLY A 265 11.02 9.59 -0.90
C GLY A 265 11.44 8.16 -0.60
N TYR A 266 10.71 7.53 0.31
CA TYR A 266 10.88 6.12 0.65
C TYR A 266 10.24 5.20 -0.39
N VAL A 267 10.89 4.06 -0.62
CA VAL A 267 10.46 3.01 -1.53
C VAL A 267 10.32 1.73 -0.72
N SER A 268 9.08 1.34 -0.43
CA SER A 268 8.78 0.20 0.44
C SER A 268 8.70 -1.09 -0.38
N ILE A 269 9.50 -2.09 -0.01
CA ILE A 269 9.28 -3.45 -0.52
C ILE A 269 8.01 -4.00 0.11
N GLU A 270 7.08 -4.45 -0.73
CA GLU A 270 5.92 -5.21 -0.32
C GLU A 270 5.98 -6.62 -0.92
N PHE A 271 6.52 -7.57 -0.13
CA PHE A 271 6.65 -8.96 -0.55
C PHE A 271 5.35 -9.74 -0.29
N GLU A 272 4.92 -10.49 -1.28
CA GLU A 272 3.65 -11.22 -1.28
C GLU A 272 3.81 -12.66 -1.81
N GLY A 273 5.03 -13.20 -1.74
CA GLY A 273 5.36 -14.52 -2.28
C GLY A 273 5.12 -15.70 -1.33
N SER A 274 5.37 -16.91 -1.84
CA SER A 274 5.23 -18.16 -1.09
C SER A 274 6.51 -18.60 -0.40
N LYS A 275 7.66 -18.10 -0.81
CA LYS A 275 8.97 -18.42 -0.22
C LYS A 275 9.12 -17.75 1.16
N PRO A 276 10.06 -18.19 2.01
CA PRO A 276 10.32 -17.57 3.31
C PRO A 276 10.61 -16.07 3.18
N CYS A 277 9.78 -15.23 3.81
CA CYS A 277 9.81 -13.79 3.59
C CYS A 277 11.15 -13.14 3.97
N LEU A 278 11.85 -13.60 5.01
CA LEU A 278 13.13 -13.01 5.44
C LEU A 278 14.22 -13.16 4.38
N ASP A 279 14.29 -14.31 3.72
CA ASP A 279 15.29 -14.55 2.67
C ASP A 279 15.01 -13.69 1.45
N GLU A 280 13.74 -13.61 1.04
CA GLU A 280 13.29 -12.79 -0.08
C GLU A 280 13.47 -11.28 0.19
N LEU A 281 13.27 -10.84 1.43
CA LEU A 281 13.52 -9.45 1.83
C LEU A 281 15.01 -9.09 1.84
N ARG A 282 15.87 -9.98 2.33
CA ARG A 282 17.34 -9.76 2.29
C ARG A 282 17.84 -9.66 0.84
N LEU A 283 17.35 -10.53 -0.03
CA LEU A 283 17.65 -10.47 -1.46
C LEU A 283 17.08 -9.19 -2.10
N GLY A 284 15.82 -8.89 -1.81
CA GLY A 284 15.11 -7.74 -2.37
C GLY A 284 15.77 -6.41 -2.01
N ILE A 285 16.14 -6.20 -0.76
CA ILE A 285 16.79 -4.94 -0.34
C ILE A 285 18.17 -4.77 -0.98
N SER A 286 18.95 -5.84 -1.11
CA SER A 286 20.25 -5.79 -1.78
C SER A 286 20.10 -5.31 -3.24
N ARG A 287 19.13 -5.87 -3.95
CA ARG A 287 18.84 -5.48 -5.34
C ARG A 287 18.25 -4.07 -5.45
N LEU A 288 17.31 -3.72 -4.54
CA LEU A 288 16.72 -2.38 -4.51
C LEU A 288 17.80 -1.31 -4.29
N LYS A 289 18.71 -1.50 -3.33
CA LYS A 289 19.83 -0.57 -3.10
C LYS A 289 20.69 -0.37 -4.35
N ALA A 290 20.95 -1.43 -5.11
CA ALA A 290 21.68 -1.33 -6.36
C ALA A 290 20.92 -0.58 -7.46
N MET A 291 19.58 -0.61 -7.45
CA MET A 291 18.72 0.08 -8.44
C MET A 291 18.50 1.56 -8.13
N ILE A 292 18.44 1.94 -6.83
CA ILE A 292 18.20 3.33 -6.44
C ILE A 292 19.46 4.18 -6.35
N GLY A 293 20.64 3.54 -6.37
CA GLY A 293 21.96 4.15 -6.50
C GLY A 293 22.41 4.89 -5.28
#